data_c85fc6b291bacd9f24de4b4849c6f4f6
#
_entry.id   c85fc6b291bacd9f24de4b4849c6f4f6
#
_cell.length_a   1.000
_cell.length_b   1.000
_cell.length_c   1.000
_cell.angle_alpha   90.00
_cell.angle_beta   90.00
_cell.angle_gamma   90.00
#
_symmetry.space_group_name_H-M   'P 1'
#
loop_
_entity.id
_entity.type
_entity.pdbx_description
1 polymer ?
#
loop_
_entity_poly.entity_id
_entity_poly.type
_entity_poly.pdbx_seq_one_letter_code
_entity_poly.pdbx_strand_id
1 'polypeptide(L)'
;MSFDLNFIGILIGAIMASSVPLILAASGELITERSGVLNLGVEGMMIIGAISGFALMVVTDNLFFAVVGSMLSGLIISLIFGLLTQSLLTNHVATGLALTIFGIGMSAMIGKNFVGIPGKEFPLLFLNLKESIPFLGPIFFGHSILLYF
;
A
#
# COMPACT_ATOMS: atom_id res chain seq x y z
N MET A 1 -7.85 14.88 30.77
CA MET A 1 -7.89 14.21 29.45
C MET A 1 -8.07 12.73 29.74
N SER A 2 -9.32 12.26 29.82
CA SER A 2 -9.61 10.83 30.04
C SER A 2 -9.32 10.13 28.72
N PHE A 3 -8.27 9.31 28.69
CA PHE A 3 -8.05 8.39 27.59
C PHE A 3 -9.13 7.32 27.69
N ASP A 4 -10.21 7.49 26.92
CA ASP A 4 -11.23 6.47 26.84
C ASP A 4 -10.63 5.20 26.24
N LEU A 5 -10.88 4.04 26.85
CA LEU A 5 -10.43 2.74 26.37
C LEU A 5 -10.81 2.51 24.90
N ASN A 6 -11.94 3.04 24.45
CA ASN A 6 -12.37 3.02 23.07
C ASN A 6 -11.43 3.80 22.14
N PHE A 7 -10.89 4.95 22.58
CA PHE A 7 -9.93 5.73 21.79
C PHE A 7 -8.63 4.94 21.58
N ILE A 8 -8.14 4.27 22.65
CA ILE A 8 -6.95 3.42 22.55
C ILE A 8 -7.19 2.25 21.58
N GLY A 9 -8.36 1.61 21.63
CA GLY A 9 -8.72 0.54 20.71
C GLY A 9 -8.74 0.99 19.24
N ILE A 10 -9.32 2.13 18.95
CA ILE A 10 -9.33 2.73 17.60
C ILE A 10 -7.90 3.06 17.14
N LEU A 11 -7.08 3.63 18.03
CA LEU A 11 -5.69 3.98 17.72
C LEU A 11 -4.85 2.73 17.37
N ILE A 12 -4.95 1.67 18.18
CA ILE A 12 -4.26 0.39 17.90
C ILE A 12 -4.73 -0.18 16.57
N GLY A 13 -6.03 -0.20 16.31
CA GLY A 13 -6.59 -0.67 15.05
C GLY A 13 -6.05 0.12 13.84
N ALA A 14 -5.97 1.44 13.93
CA ALA A 14 -5.41 2.28 12.88
C ALA A 14 -3.91 1.99 12.64
N ILE A 15 -3.13 1.77 13.70
CA ILE A 15 -1.71 1.38 13.60
C ILE A 15 -1.58 0.02 12.90
N MET A 16 -2.39 -0.96 13.28
CA MET A 16 -2.40 -2.28 12.63
C MET A 16 -2.71 -2.17 11.14
N ALA A 17 -3.76 -1.44 10.77
CA ALA A 17 -4.14 -1.24 9.37
C ALA A 17 -3.03 -0.56 8.54
N SER A 18 -2.37 0.45 9.11
CA SER A 18 -1.29 1.19 8.44
C SER A 18 0.00 0.36 8.30
N SER A 19 0.21 -0.65 9.13
CA SER A 19 1.42 -1.49 9.09
C SER A 19 1.40 -2.55 7.98
N VAL A 20 0.24 -2.96 7.48
CA VAL A 20 0.10 -4.01 6.45
C VAL A 20 0.89 -3.70 5.17
N PRO A 21 0.73 -2.54 4.52
CA PRO A 21 1.49 -2.24 3.31
C PRO A 21 3.00 -2.18 3.58
N LEU A 22 3.41 -1.75 4.77
CA LEU A 22 4.82 -1.71 5.16
C LEU A 22 5.41 -3.11 5.34
N ILE A 23 4.66 -4.03 5.94
CA ILE A 23 5.07 -5.44 6.11
C ILE A 23 5.20 -6.12 4.75
N LEU A 24 4.25 -5.91 3.84
CA LEU A 24 4.30 -6.46 2.49
C LEU A 24 5.50 -5.90 1.71
N ALA A 25 5.75 -4.61 1.78
CA ALA A 25 6.90 -3.97 1.15
C ALA A 25 8.23 -4.50 1.74
N ALA A 26 8.35 -4.56 3.06
CA ALA A 26 9.52 -5.08 3.75
C ALA A 26 9.79 -6.56 3.42
N SER A 27 8.75 -7.39 3.30
CA SER A 27 8.90 -8.79 2.90
C SER A 27 9.41 -8.93 1.46
N GLY A 28 8.93 -8.09 0.54
CA GLY A 28 9.45 -8.01 -0.82
C GLY A 28 10.91 -7.56 -0.86
N GLU A 29 11.25 -6.52 -0.09
CA GLU A 29 12.63 -6.02 -0.02
C GLU A 29 13.59 -7.06 0.59
N LEU A 30 13.17 -7.80 1.61
CA LEU A 30 13.97 -8.87 2.18
C LEU A 30 14.36 -9.94 1.15
N ILE A 31 13.49 -10.24 0.19
CA ILE A 31 13.78 -11.19 -0.88
C ILE A 31 14.82 -10.62 -1.85
N THR A 32 14.69 -9.35 -2.21
CA THR A 32 15.65 -8.66 -3.11
C THR A 32 17.01 -8.50 -2.46
N GLU A 33 17.07 -8.12 -1.19
CA GLU A 33 18.33 -8.02 -0.44
C GLU A 33 19.05 -9.36 -0.31
N ARG A 34 18.32 -10.46 -0.08
CA ARG A 34 18.91 -11.79 -0.04
C ARG A 34 19.51 -12.22 -1.37
N SER A 35 19.04 -11.68 -2.48
CA SER A 35 19.64 -11.89 -3.81
C SER A 35 20.81 -10.95 -4.11
N GLY A 36 21.20 -10.11 -3.17
CA GLY A 36 22.31 -9.15 -3.30
C GLY A 36 21.93 -7.81 -3.95
N VAL A 37 20.64 -7.53 -4.09
CA VAL A 37 20.13 -6.29 -4.70
C VAL A 37 19.47 -5.42 -3.64
N LEU A 38 20.05 -4.26 -3.34
CA LEU A 38 19.44 -3.27 -2.45
C LEU A 38 18.48 -2.38 -3.27
N ASN A 39 17.18 -2.50 -3.01
CA ASN A 39 16.15 -1.77 -3.74
C ASN A 39 15.60 -0.57 -2.93
N LEU A 40 16.22 0.59 -3.05
CA LEU A 40 15.70 1.82 -2.45
C LEU A 40 14.51 2.44 -3.24
N GLY A 41 14.05 1.78 -4.29
CA GLY A 41 12.92 2.21 -5.11
C GLY A 41 11.56 1.71 -4.64
N VAL A 42 11.51 0.91 -3.56
CA VAL A 42 10.27 0.29 -3.09
C VAL A 42 9.19 1.32 -2.73
N GLU A 43 9.55 2.45 -2.15
CA GLU A 43 8.61 3.53 -1.86
C GLU A 43 7.98 4.10 -3.14
N GLY A 44 8.77 4.32 -4.19
CA GLY A 44 8.27 4.77 -5.50
C GLY A 44 7.32 3.76 -6.13
N MET A 45 7.63 2.46 -6.02
CA MET A 45 6.76 1.37 -6.49
C MET A 45 5.43 1.35 -5.74
N MET A 46 5.46 1.52 -4.42
CA MET A 46 4.26 1.59 -3.58
C MET A 46 3.37 2.79 -3.96
N ILE A 47 3.96 3.96 -4.15
CA ILE A 47 3.24 5.19 -4.51
C ILE A 47 2.57 5.04 -5.88
N ILE A 48 3.28 4.48 -6.88
CA ILE A 48 2.70 4.22 -8.21
C ILE A 48 1.59 3.18 -8.12
N GLY A 49 1.79 2.11 -7.34
CA GLY A 49 0.76 1.11 -7.07
C GLY A 49 -0.50 1.74 -6.46
N ALA A 50 -0.33 2.59 -5.44
CA ALA A 50 -1.43 3.26 -4.76
C ALA A 50 -2.22 4.17 -5.69
N ILE A 51 -1.56 5.05 -6.45
CA ILE A 51 -2.27 5.97 -7.35
C ILE A 51 -2.95 5.24 -8.50
N SER A 52 -2.34 4.19 -9.04
CA SER A 52 -2.93 3.38 -10.12
C SER A 52 -4.16 2.63 -9.65
N GLY A 53 -4.09 2.03 -8.45
CA GLY A 53 -5.23 1.36 -7.83
C GLY A 53 -6.38 2.33 -7.56
N PHE A 54 -6.08 3.52 -7.01
CA PHE A 54 -7.08 4.54 -6.75
C PHE A 54 -7.73 5.04 -8.04
N ALA A 55 -6.93 5.35 -9.06
CA ALA A 55 -7.44 5.80 -10.35
C ALA A 55 -8.37 4.76 -11.00
N LEU A 56 -7.97 3.47 -10.98
CA LEU A 56 -8.80 2.40 -11.51
C LEU A 56 -10.07 2.19 -10.68
N MET A 57 -10.01 2.31 -9.37
CA MET A 57 -11.20 2.25 -8.52
C MET A 57 -12.20 3.34 -8.91
N VAL A 58 -11.74 4.57 -9.08
CA VAL A 58 -12.62 5.71 -9.43
C VAL A 58 -13.20 5.54 -10.83
N VAL A 59 -12.42 5.08 -11.80
CA VAL A 59 -12.87 4.94 -13.19
C VAL A 59 -13.79 3.73 -13.38
N THR A 60 -13.49 2.59 -12.76
CA THR A 60 -14.25 1.34 -12.95
C THR A 60 -15.32 1.11 -11.90
N ASP A 61 -15.31 1.90 -10.82
CA ASP A 61 -16.19 1.76 -9.66
C ASP A 61 -16.13 0.36 -9.00
N ASN A 62 -15.01 -0.35 -9.19
CA ASN A 62 -14.83 -1.73 -8.75
C ASN A 62 -13.49 -1.94 -8.04
N LEU A 63 -13.54 -2.40 -6.79
CA LEU A 63 -12.37 -2.66 -5.95
C LEU A 63 -11.47 -3.78 -6.48
N PHE A 64 -12.03 -4.76 -7.20
CA PHE A 64 -11.23 -5.83 -7.79
C PHE A 64 -10.23 -5.28 -8.83
N PHE A 65 -10.69 -4.41 -9.73
CA PHE A 65 -9.82 -3.76 -10.70
C PHE A 65 -8.80 -2.81 -10.05
N ALA A 66 -9.16 -2.20 -8.92
CA ALA A 66 -8.23 -1.39 -8.13
C ALA A 66 -7.06 -2.23 -7.62
N VAL A 67 -7.34 -3.40 -7.01
CA VAL A 67 -6.31 -4.30 -6.49
C VAL A 67 -5.44 -4.85 -7.61
N VAL A 68 -6.05 -5.39 -8.67
CA VAL A 68 -5.29 -5.94 -9.81
C VAL A 68 -4.44 -4.87 -10.48
N GLY A 69 -4.98 -3.67 -10.66
CA GLY A 69 -4.26 -2.55 -11.26
C GLY A 69 -3.08 -2.06 -10.43
N SER A 70 -3.25 -1.97 -9.09
CA SER A 70 -2.14 -1.62 -8.20
C SER A 70 -1.03 -2.66 -8.22
N MET A 71 -1.37 -3.96 -8.24
CA MET A 71 -0.40 -5.04 -8.34
C MET A 71 0.36 -5.01 -9.67
N LEU A 72 -0.36 -4.84 -10.79
CA LEU A 72 0.25 -4.79 -12.12
C LEU A 72 1.17 -3.57 -12.30
N SER A 73 0.76 -2.40 -11.82
CA SER A 73 1.61 -1.20 -11.91
C SER A 73 2.87 -1.33 -11.06
N GLY A 74 2.77 -1.85 -9.84
CA GLY A 74 3.93 -2.14 -8.99
C GLY A 74 4.87 -3.16 -9.64
N LEU A 75 4.32 -4.22 -10.24
CA LEU A 75 5.08 -5.23 -10.98
C LEU A 75 5.82 -4.63 -12.17
N ILE A 76 5.18 -3.78 -12.97
CA ILE A 76 5.81 -3.12 -14.12
C ILE A 76 7.02 -2.28 -13.67
N ILE A 77 6.86 -1.48 -12.63
CA ILE A 77 7.97 -0.65 -12.11
C ILE A 77 9.08 -1.52 -11.52
N SER A 78 8.75 -2.60 -10.83
CA SER A 78 9.71 -3.59 -10.32
C SER A 78 10.50 -4.26 -11.46
N LEU A 79 9.84 -4.60 -12.56
CA LEU A 79 10.51 -5.15 -13.76
C LEU A 79 11.45 -4.12 -14.39
N ILE A 80 11.06 -2.85 -14.46
CA ILE A 80 11.95 -1.78 -14.95
C ILE A 80 13.20 -1.68 -14.05
N PHE A 81 13.01 -1.67 -12.72
CA PHE A 81 14.15 -1.69 -11.78
C PHE A 81 15.05 -2.90 -12.02
N GLY A 82 14.48 -4.10 -12.14
CA GLY A 82 15.22 -5.33 -12.39
C GLY A 82 15.99 -5.29 -13.71
N LEU A 83 15.39 -4.80 -14.80
CA LEU A 83 16.07 -4.63 -16.08
C LEU A 83 17.26 -3.66 -15.98
N LEU A 84 17.09 -2.53 -15.32
CA LEU A 84 18.15 -1.54 -15.16
C LEU A 84 19.30 -2.09 -14.32
N THR A 85 19.01 -2.76 -13.22
CA THR A 85 20.01 -3.22 -12.27
C THR A 85 20.67 -4.53 -12.66
N GLN A 86 19.93 -5.48 -13.25
CA GLN A 86 20.43 -6.81 -13.59
C GLN A 86 20.94 -6.90 -15.03
N SER A 87 20.26 -6.26 -16.00
CA SER A 87 20.66 -6.33 -17.41
C SER A 87 21.62 -5.23 -17.80
N LEU A 88 21.38 -4.00 -17.34
CA LEU A 88 22.24 -2.87 -17.63
C LEU A 88 23.31 -2.62 -16.55
N LEU A 89 23.32 -3.42 -15.49
CA LEU A 89 24.30 -3.39 -14.39
C LEU A 89 24.45 -1.98 -13.78
N THR A 90 23.37 -1.21 -13.70
CA THR A 90 23.38 0.12 -13.09
C THR A 90 23.50 0.02 -11.56
N ASN A 91 23.95 1.11 -10.94
CA ASN A 91 24.03 1.17 -9.49
C ASN A 91 22.64 1.06 -8.86
N HIS A 92 22.44 0.03 -8.03
CA HIS A 92 21.15 -0.31 -7.41
C HIS A 92 20.58 0.83 -6.58
N VAL A 93 21.41 1.48 -5.77
CA VAL A 93 21.02 2.59 -4.89
C VAL A 93 20.56 3.81 -5.71
N ALA A 94 21.38 4.22 -6.70
CA ALA A 94 21.06 5.36 -7.54
C ALA A 94 19.79 5.12 -8.37
N THR A 95 19.65 3.93 -8.94
CA THR A 95 18.45 3.53 -9.73
C THR A 95 17.21 3.48 -8.85
N GLY A 96 17.31 2.94 -7.64
CA GLY A 96 16.20 2.90 -6.69
C GLY A 96 15.74 4.30 -6.28
N LEU A 97 16.66 5.19 -5.92
CA LEU A 97 16.33 6.58 -5.58
C LEU A 97 15.71 7.34 -6.77
N ALA A 98 16.23 7.14 -7.98
CA ALA A 98 15.65 7.73 -9.19
C ALA A 98 14.20 7.25 -9.41
N LEU A 99 13.92 5.96 -9.20
CA LEU A 99 12.57 5.42 -9.28
C LEU A 99 11.63 5.95 -8.19
N THR A 100 12.14 6.20 -6.99
CA THR A 100 11.35 6.84 -5.92
C THR A 100 10.94 8.25 -6.32
N ILE A 101 11.88 9.07 -6.82
CA ILE A 101 11.58 10.42 -7.29
C ILE A 101 10.61 10.39 -8.47
N PHE A 102 10.81 9.46 -9.42
CA PHE A 102 9.91 9.25 -10.54
C PHE A 102 8.50 8.87 -10.06
N GLY A 103 8.40 7.96 -9.09
CA GLY A 103 7.13 7.52 -8.51
C GLY A 103 6.36 8.67 -7.85
N ILE A 104 7.04 9.52 -7.08
CA ILE A 104 6.44 10.71 -6.46
C ILE A 104 5.92 11.66 -7.55
N GLY A 105 6.74 11.94 -8.58
CA GLY A 105 6.34 12.83 -9.68
C GLY A 105 5.15 12.30 -10.47
N MET A 106 5.17 11.02 -10.83
CA MET A 106 4.06 10.36 -11.54
C MET A 106 2.77 10.35 -10.71
N SER A 107 2.87 10.04 -9.43
CA SER A 107 1.74 10.05 -8.52
C SER A 107 1.13 11.44 -8.39
N ALA A 108 1.97 12.49 -8.26
CA ALA A 108 1.48 13.87 -8.19
C ALA A 108 0.77 14.29 -9.49
N MET A 109 1.33 13.91 -10.64
CA MET A 109 0.75 14.24 -11.95
C MET A 109 -0.59 13.55 -12.18
N ILE A 110 -0.68 12.26 -11.94
CA ILE A 110 -1.91 11.47 -12.11
C ILE A 110 -2.92 11.86 -11.03
N GLY A 111 -2.48 11.97 -9.79
CA GLY A 111 -3.31 12.23 -8.61
C GLY A 111 -4.03 13.57 -8.67
N LYS A 112 -3.48 14.54 -9.38
CA LYS A 112 -4.10 15.86 -9.56
C LYS A 112 -5.57 15.79 -10.03
N ASN A 113 -5.88 14.83 -10.88
CA ASN A 113 -7.23 14.65 -11.43
C ASN A 113 -8.20 13.98 -10.45
N PHE A 114 -7.69 13.42 -9.35
CA PHE A 114 -8.46 12.63 -8.38
C PHE A 114 -8.54 13.29 -7.00
N VAL A 115 -8.00 14.50 -6.86
CA VAL A 115 -8.05 15.26 -5.59
C VAL A 115 -9.51 15.56 -5.22
N GLY A 116 -9.88 15.24 -3.98
CA GLY A 116 -11.23 15.48 -3.46
C GLY A 116 -12.27 14.42 -3.82
N ILE A 117 -11.90 13.38 -4.56
CA ILE A 117 -12.79 12.25 -4.84
C ILE A 117 -12.71 11.27 -3.68
N PRO A 118 -13.84 10.91 -3.02
CA PRO A 118 -13.84 9.93 -1.95
C PRO A 118 -13.52 8.53 -2.50
N GLY A 119 -12.64 7.80 -1.81
CA GLY A 119 -12.35 6.40 -2.12
C GLY A 119 -13.46 5.47 -1.61
N LYS A 120 -13.63 4.32 -2.27
CA LYS A 120 -14.46 3.23 -1.73
C LYS A 120 -13.70 2.47 -0.64
N GLU A 121 -14.37 2.22 0.45
CA GLU A 121 -13.83 1.38 1.51
C GLU A 121 -14.03 -0.10 1.16
N PHE A 122 -13.06 -0.92 1.56
CA PHE A 122 -13.22 -2.36 1.47
C PHE A 122 -14.27 -2.85 2.47
N PRO A 123 -15.10 -3.84 2.09
CA PRO A 123 -16.12 -4.36 2.99
C PRO A 123 -15.51 -4.93 4.27
N LEU A 124 -16.12 -4.61 5.38
CA LEU A 124 -15.76 -5.17 6.69
C LEU A 124 -16.34 -6.58 6.80
N LEU A 125 -15.50 -7.57 7.08
CA LEU A 125 -15.94 -8.97 7.15
C LEU A 125 -16.77 -9.28 8.40
N PHE A 126 -16.50 -8.63 9.52
CA PHE A 126 -17.05 -8.99 10.82
C PHE A 126 -17.73 -7.82 11.52
N LEU A 127 -18.64 -7.13 10.82
CA LEU A 127 -19.34 -5.95 11.37
C LEU A 127 -20.06 -6.28 12.69
N ASN A 128 -20.74 -7.42 12.75
CA ASN A 128 -21.51 -7.84 13.93
C ASN A 128 -20.64 -8.13 15.16
N LEU A 129 -19.42 -8.64 14.95
CA LEU A 129 -18.47 -8.92 16.03
C LEU A 129 -17.77 -7.65 16.55
N LYS A 130 -17.61 -6.65 15.69
CA LYS A 130 -17.09 -5.34 16.07
C LYS A 130 -17.96 -4.65 17.13
N GLU A 131 -19.28 -4.77 17.01
CA GLU A 131 -20.25 -4.14 17.91
C GLU A 131 -20.50 -4.96 19.19
N SER A 132 -20.30 -6.28 19.12
CA SER A 132 -20.61 -7.20 20.23
C SER A 132 -19.53 -7.23 21.33
N ILE A 133 -18.28 -6.86 21.01
CA ILE A 133 -17.16 -6.96 21.96
C ILE A 133 -16.57 -5.56 22.17
N PRO A 134 -16.89 -4.89 23.29
CA PRO A 134 -16.29 -3.60 23.60
C PRO A 134 -14.77 -3.74 23.76
N PHE A 135 -13.99 -2.76 23.27
CA PHE A 135 -12.53 -2.67 23.28
C PHE A 135 -11.82 -3.62 22.30
N LEU A 136 -12.07 -4.93 22.32
CA LEU A 136 -11.42 -5.89 21.40
C LEU A 136 -12.06 -5.91 20.00
N GLY A 137 -13.36 -5.56 19.88
CA GLY A 137 -14.07 -5.48 18.62
C GLY A 137 -13.41 -4.54 17.61
N PRO A 138 -13.14 -3.28 17.93
CA PRO A 138 -12.45 -2.36 17.04
C PRO A 138 -11.02 -2.78 16.69
N ILE A 139 -10.31 -3.45 17.60
CA ILE A 139 -8.91 -3.89 17.40
C ILE A 139 -8.83 -5.06 16.43
N PHE A 140 -9.66 -6.08 16.61
CA PHE A 140 -9.56 -7.32 15.85
C PHE A 140 -10.58 -7.45 14.71
N PHE A 141 -11.76 -6.85 14.83
CA PHE A 141 -12.88 -7.03 13.88
C PHE A 141 -13.29 -5.76 13.14
N GLY A 142 -12.60 -4.65 13.38
CA GLY A 142 -12.86 -3.36 12.75
C GLY A 142 -12.15 -3.14 11.41
N HIS A 143 -11.57 -4.18 10.81
CA HIS A 143 -10.68 -4.03 9.66
C HIS A 143 -11.27 -4.62 8.37
N SER A 144 -10.74 -4.13 7.25
CA SER A 144 -11.07 -4.63 5.92
C SER A 144 -10.49 -6.03 5.69
N ILE A 145 -11.05 -6.75 4.71
CA ILE A 145 -10.61 -8.09 4.31
C ILE A 145 -9.10 -8.20 4.07
N LEU A 146 -8.47 -7.13 3.56
CA LEU A 146 -7.03 -7.09 3.26
C LEU A 146 -6.12 -7.19 4.49
N LEU A 147 -6.64 -6.94 5.68
CA LEU A 147 -5.84 -7.03 6.91
C LEU A 147 -5.75 -8.46 7.45
N TYR A 148 -6.70 -9.33 7.06
CA TYR A 148 -6.76 -10.72 7.54
C TYR A 148 -6.02 -11.72 6.63
N PHE A 149 -5.58 -11.29 5.44
CA PHE A 149 -4.79 -12.07 4.49
C PHE A 149 -3.34 -11.61 4.39
#